data_faa5a9b3319afb3b0ce702635b7adfaa
#
_entry.id   faa5a9b3319afb3b0ce702635b7adfaa
#
_cell.length_a   1.000
_cell.length_b   1.000
_cell.length_c   1.000
_cell.angle_alpha   90.00
_cell.angle_beta   90.00
_cell.angle_gamma   90.00
#
_symmetry.space_group_name_H-M   'P 1'
#
loop_
_entity.id
_entity.type
_entity.pdbx_description
1 polymer ?
#
loop_
_entity_poly.entity_id
_entity_poly.type
_entity_poly.pdbx_seq_one_letter_code
_entity_poly.pdbx_strand_id
1 'polypeptide(L)'
;MRVVIDTSIFIASFWEGRSRTVVELWKKGKITLCASEAILEEYFYIIPRFNMLKKEAGELLSLFKAGKNIKMVTPSKGLMVIKEDPADTKFLECAIEAKAEYIISADSHLRNLRKYEGVRIVSSGGFLKEQ
;
A
#
# COMPACT_ATOMS: atom_id res chain seq x y z
N MET A 1 -4.65 7.68 -11.27
CA MET A 1 -4.63 7.95 -9.82
C MET A 1 -3.51 7.17 -9.16
N ARG A 2 -2.71 7.83 -8.36
CA ARG A 2 -1.58 7.22 -7.65
C ARG A 2 -1.96 6.94 -6.21
N VAL A 3 -1.71 5.72 -5.75
CA VAL A 3 -2.00 5.33 -4.37
C VAL A 3 -0.83 4.56 -3.79
N VAL A 4 -0.68 4.63 -2.47
CA VAL A 4 0.20 3.76 -1.71
C VAL A 4 -0.70 2.76 -0.99
N ILE A 5 -0.33 1.49 -1.02
CA ILE A 5 -1.12 0.43 -0.38
C ILE A 5 -0.28 -0.20 0.73
N ASP A 6 -0.77 -0.07 1.96
CA ASP A 6 -0.13 -0.71 3.11
C ASP A 6 -0.22 -2.24 2.95
N THR A 7 0.80 -2.92 3.43
CA THR A 7 0.88 -4.39 3.36
C THR A 7 -0.38 -5.06 3.91
N SER A 8 -0.99 -4.50 4.94
CA SER A 8 -2.22 -5.04 5.54
C SER A 8 -3.36 -5.21 4.54
N ILE A 9 -3.43 -4.34 3.53
CA ILE A 9 -4.47 -4.42 2.50
C ILE A 9 -4.24 -5.62 1.59
N PHE A 10 -2.98 -5.88 1.21
CA PHE A 10 -2.68 -7.05 0.39
C PHE A 10 -3.00 -8.35 1.14
N ILE A 11 -2.69 -8.39 2.43
CA ILE A 11 -3.02 -9.55 3.26
C ILE A 11 -4.54 -9.72 3.32
N ALA A 12 -5.27 -8.65 3.61
CA ALA A 12 -6.73 -8.69 3.68
C ALA A 12 -7.37 -9.07 2.35
N SER A 13 -6.69 -8.77 1.23
CA SER A 13 -7.21 -9.06 -0.12
C SER A 13 -7.30 -10.55 -0.41
N PHE A 14 -6.65 -11.40 0.39
CA PHE A 14 -6.73 -12.86 0.22
C PHE A 14 -8.13 -13.39 0.55
N TRP A 15 -8.88 -12.62 1.33
CA TRP A 15 -10.27 -12.95 1.64
C TRP A 15 -11.18 -12.05 0.82
N GLU A 16 -12.45 -12.39 0.76
CA GLU A 16 -13.41 -11.55 0.05
C GLU A 16 -13.62 -10.24 0.80
N GLY A 17 -13.93 -9.17 0.05
CA GLY A 17 -14.26 -7.90 0.62
C GLY A 17 -13.62 -6.72 -0.09
N ARG A 18 -13.65 -5.57 0.58
CA ARG A 18 -13.25 -4.28 0.01
C ARG A 18 -11.77 -4.20 -0.35
N SER A 19 -10.91 -4.81 0.48
CA SER A 19 -9.47 -4.83 0.19
C SER A 19 -9.18 -5.62 -1.08
N ARG A 20 -9.90 -6.70 -1.31
CA ARG A 20 -9.77 -7.46 -2.55
C ARG A 20 -10.17 -6.62 -3.76
N THR A 21 -11.23 -5.83 -3.64
CA THR A 21 -11.66 -4.92 -4.69
C THR A 21 -10.59 -3.88 -5.00
N VAL A 22 -9.96 -3.31 -3.98
CA VAL A 22 -8.87 -2.35 -4.17
C VAL A 22 -7.72 -2.98 -4.94
N VAL A 23 -7.29 -4.18 -4.54
CA VAL A 23 -6.18 -4.88 -5.20
C VAL A 23 -6.54 -5.22 -6.64
N GLU A 24 -7.79 -5.59 -6.91
CA GLU A 24 -8.25 -5.86 -8.27
C GLU A 24 -8.18 -4.61 -9.15
N LEU A 25 -8.52 -3.43 -8.61
CA LEU A 25 -8.39 -2.16 -9.33
C LEU A 25 -6.96 -1.92 -9.76
N TRP A 26 -6.00 -2.22 -8.88
CA TRP A 26 -4.59 -2.11 -9.23
C TRP A 26 -4.20 -3.10 -10.32
N LYS A 27 -4.60 -4.36 -10.17
CA LYS A 27 -4.28 -5.39 -11.17
C LYS A 27 -4.80 -5.03 -12.55
N LYS A 28 -5.95 -4.37 -12.61
CA LYS A 28 -6.58 -3.95 -13.87
C LYS A 28 -6.03 -2.64 -14.41
N GLY A 29 -5.11 -2.01 -13.72
CA GLY A 29 -4.52 -0.74 -14.14
C GLY A 29 -5.42 0.47 -13.91
N LYS A 30 -6.46 0.34 -13.10
CA LYS A 30 -7.35 1.46 -12.78
C LYS A 30 -6.73 2.43 -11.80
N ILE A 31 -5.82 1.94 -10.98
CA ILE A 31 -5.01 2.75 -10.09
C ILE A 31 -3.55 2.33 -10.24
N THR A 32 -2.64 3.26 -9.95
CA THR A 32 -1.20 3.00 -10.00
C THR A 32 -0.67 2.85 -8.56
N LEU A 33 -0.03 1.73 -8.29
CA LEU A 33 0.62 1.49 -7.01
C LEU A 33 1.95 2.24 -6.97
N CYS A 34 2.11 3.12 -6.00
CA CYS A 34 3.40 3.77 -5.75
C CYS A 34 4.13 2.99 -4.68
N ALA A 35 5.41 2.74 -4.89
CA ALA A 35 6.21 1.98 -3.95
C ALA A 35 7.64 2.50 -3.93
N SER A 36 8.32 2.23 -2.82
CA SER A 36 9.75 2.45 -2.67
C SER A 36 10.41 1.10 -2.47
N GLU A 37 11.74 1.08 -2.50
CA GLU A 37 12.48 -0.15 -2.22
C GLU A 37 12.11 -0.71 -0.84
N ALA A 38 12.03 0.15 0.18
CA ALA A 38 11.68 -0.27 1.52
C ALA A 38 10.28 -0.90 1.59
N ILE A 39 9.32 -0.35 0.86
CA ILE A 39 7.97 -0.91 0.81
C ILE A 39 7.96 -2.27 0.13
N LEU A 40 8.63 -2.39 -1.00
CA LEU A 40 8.71 -3.68 -1.70
C LEU A 40 9.38 -4.74 -0.83
N GLU A 41 10.44 -4.38 -0.11
CA GLU A 41 11.10 -5.31 0.82
C GLU A 41 10.10 -5.81 1.85
N GLU A 42 9.26 -4.94 2.39
CA GLU A 42 8.24 -5.36 3.34
C GLU A 42 7.21 -6.29 2.71
N TYR A 43 6.72 -5.98 1.51
CA TYR A 43 5.80 -6.87 0.80
C TYR A 43 6.41 -8.26 0.62
N PHE A 44 7.65 -8.33 0.14
CA PHE A 44 8.33 -9.62 -0.09
C PHE A 44 8.61 -10.37 1.20
N TYR A 45 8.76 -9.67 2.32
CA TYR A 45 9.01 -10.30 3.61
C TYR A 45 7.73 -10.80 4.27
N ILE A 46 6.68 -9.99 4.27
CA ILE A 46 5.44 -10.27 5.04
C ILE A 46 4.49 -11.19 4.29
N ILE A 47 4.21 -10.90 3.01
CA ILE A 47 3.16 -11.60 2.27
C ILE A 47 3.39 -13.12 2.20
N PRO A 48 4.60 -13.64 1.92
CA PRO A 48 4.82 -15.07 1.84
C PRO A 48 4.61 -15.83 3.16
N ARG A 49 4.55 -15.12 4.28
CA ARG A 49 4.36 -15.74 5.59
C ARG A 49 2.95 -16.28 5.79
N PHE A 50 2.02 -15.91 4.93
CA PHE A 50 0.64 -16.39 4.97
C PHE A 50 0.55 -17.69 4.16
N ASN A 51 1.07 -18.77 4.74
CA ASN A 51 1.26 -20.07 4.07
C ASN A 51 -0.01 -20.71 3.50
N MET A 52 -1.13 -20.45 4.10
CA MET A 52 -2.42 -21.00 3.63
C MET A 52 -2.80 -20.48 2.25
N LEU A 53 -2.22 -19.38 1.83
CA LEU A 53 -2.60 -18.66 0.61
C LEU A 53 -1.42 -18.54 -0.34
N LYS A 54 -0.61 -19.57 -0.43
CA LYS A 54 0.63 -19.60 -1.24
C LYS A 54 0.42 -19.20 -2.67
N LYS A 55 -0.68 -19.65 -3.28
CA LYS A 55 -0.95 -19.35 -4.69
C LYS A 55 -1.20 -17.86 -4.90
N GLU A 56 -2.07 -17.27 -4.09
CA GLU A 56 -2.39 -15.86 -4.18
C GLU A 56 -1.18 -15.00 -3.81
N ALA A 57 -0.44 -15.38 -2.78
CA ALA A 57 0.79 -14.69 -2.40
C ALA A 57 1.80 -14.73 -3.55
N GLY A 58 1.97 -15.88 -4.17
CA GLY A 58 2.87 -16.04 -5.31
C GLY A 58 2.50 -15.16 -6.49
N GLU A 59 1.20 -15.03 -6.78
CA GLU A 59 0.71 -14.16 -7.85
C GLU A 59 1.05 -12.70 -7.57
N LEU A 60 0.82 -12.23 -6.33
CA LEU A 60 1.16 -10.86 -5.95
C LEU A 60 2.66 -10.60 -6.09
N LEU A 61 3.48 -11.51 -5.57
CA LEU A 61 4.93 -11.36 -5.65
C LEU A 61 5.41 -11.30 -7.10
N SER A 62 4.82 -12.10 -7.97
CA SER A 62 5.14 -12.08 -9.40
C SER A 62 4.80 -10.73 -10.04
N LEU A 63 3.65 -10.15 -9.67
CA LEU A 63 3.25 -8.85 -10.17
C LEU A 63 4.19 -7.75 -9.67
N PHE A 64 4.62 -7.82 -8.42
CA PHE A 64 5.60 -6.86 -7.88
C PHE A 64 6.93 -6.97 -8.63
N LYS A 65 7.42 -8.18 -8.89
CA LYS A 65 8.66 -8.39 -9.63
C LYS A 65 8.57 -7.88 -11.05
N ALA A 66 7.42 -8.04 -11.68
CA ALA A 66 7.19 -7.56 -13.04
C ALA A 66 7.00 -6.04 -13.09
N GLY A 67 6.79 -5.39 -11.96
CA GLY A 67 6.54 -3.95 -11.90
C GLY A 67 5.21 -3.54 -12.49
N LYS A 68 4.22 -4.41 -12.45
CA LYS A 68 2.93 -4.15 -13.07
C LYS A 68 2.18 -3.01 -12.39
N ASN A 69 1.91 -1.95 -13.16
CA ASN A 69 1.21 -0.75 -12.70
C ASN A 69 1.83 -0.18 -11.42
N ILE A 70 3.16 -0.23 -11.33
CA ILE A 70 3.91 0.26 -10.17
C ILE A 70 4.77 1.44 -10.60
N LYS A 71 4.66 2.53 -9.84
CA LYS A 71 5.56 3.67 -9.94
C LYS A 71 6.55 3.59 -8.78
N MET A 72 7.80 3.32 -9.10
CA MET A 72 8.86 3.30 -8.08
C MET A 72 9.36 4.71 -7.80
N VAL A 73 9.52 5.03 -6.53
CA VAL A 73 10.10 6.30 -6.11
C VAL A 73 11.17 6.06 -5.07
N THR A 74 12.09 7.03 -4.97
CA THR A 74 13.12 7.04 -3.93
C THR A 74 12.87 8.26 -3.06
N PRO A 75 12.41 8.08 -1.82
CA PRO A 75 12.17 9.23 -0.93
C PRO A 75 13.47 9.99 -0.68
N SER A 76 13.39 11.31 -0.78
CA SER A 76 14.57 12.17 -0.64
C SER A 76 14.97 12.43 0.81
N LYS A 77 14.06 12.27 1.75
CA LYS A 77 14.29 12.52 3.17
C LYS A 77 13.53 11.56 4.03
N GLY A 78 14.11 11.19 5.18
CA GLY A 78 13.38 10.47 6.19
C GLY A 78 12.43 11.40 6.92
N LEU A 79 11.27 10.91 7.29
CA LEU A 79 10.28 11.64 8.07
C LEU A 79 10.14 10.99 9.43
N MET A 80 10.08 11.81 10.46
CA MET A 80 9.91 11.33 11.84
C MET A 80 8.48 11.65 12.31
N VAL A 81 7.50 11.20 11.53
CA VAL A 81 6.09 11.56 11.75
C VAL A 81 5.42 10.63 12.73
N ILE A 82 5.66 9.33 12.60
CA ILE A 82 5.03 8.32 13.45
C ILE A 82 6.09 7.78 14.41
N LYS A 83 6.16 8.35 15.59
CA LYS A 83 7.17 7.98 16.57
C LYS A 83 6.92 6.61 17.20
N GLU A 84 5.66 6.26 17.36
CA GLU A 84 5.26 4.98 17.96
C GLU A 84 5.43 3.81 17.02
N ASP A 85 5.41 4.08 15.71
CA ASP A 85 5.54 3.03 14.69
C ASP A 85 6.37 3.52 13.51
N PRO A 86 7.70 3.49 13.65
CA PRO A 86 8.59 3.93 12.57
C PRO A 86 8.41 3.13 11.27
N ALA A 87 7.91 1.90 11.36
CA ALA A 87 7.69 1.08 10.18
C ALA A 87 6.67 1.69 9.21
N ASP A 88 5.72 2.46 9.72
CA ASP A 88 4.70 3.11 8.89
C ASP A 88 5.22 4.35 8.17
N THR A 89 6.33 4.92 8.64
CA THR A 89 6.91 6.12 8.04
C THR A 89 7.26 5.92 6.56
N LYS A 90 7.69 4.73 6.18
CA LYS A 90 8.03 4.43 4.78
C LYS A 90 6.86 4.66 3.83
N PHE A 91 5.63 4.40 4.27
CA PHE A 91 4.44 4.61 3.44
C PHE A 91 4.16 6.10 3.25
N LEU A 92 4.34 6.90 4.30
CA LEU A 92 4.19 8.35 4.21
C LEU A 92 5.26 8.97 3.30
N GLU A 93 6.51 8.57 3.50
CA GLU A 93 7.62 9.06 2.66
C GLU A 93 7.37 8.78 1.19
N CYS A 94 6.95 7.56 0.88
CA CYS A 94 6.67 7.16 -0.48
C CYS A 94 5.52 7.97 -1.08
N ALA A 95 4.43 8.14 -0.33
CA ALA A 95 3.26 8.86 -0.80
C ALA A 95 3.57 10.32 -1.11
N ILE A 96 4.37 10.95 -0.27
CA ILE A 96 4.77 12.34 -0.48
C ILE A 96 5.65 12.46 -1.72
N GLU A 97 6.66 11.61 -1.83
CA GLU A 97 7.58 11.64 -2.97
C GLU A 97 6.87 11.35 -4.29
N ALA A 98 5.94 10.41 -4.30
CA ALA A 98 5.18 10.01 -5.49
C ALA A 98 4.03 10.97 -5.80
N LYS A 99 3.73 11.90 -4.90
CA LYS A 99 2.54 12.76 -4.98
C LYS A 99 1.28 11.90 -5.09
N ALA A 100 1.20 10.86 -4.27
CA ALA A 100 0.05 9.98 -4.24
C ALA A 100 -1.15 10.70 -3.63
N GLU A 101 -2.34 10.34 -4.07
CA GLU A 101 -3.57 10.93 -3.56
C GLU A 101 -4.00 10.27 -2.26
N TYR A 102 -3.72 8.97 -2.14
CA TYR A 102 -4.16 8.18 -0.99
C TYR A 102 -3.07 7.23 -0.49
N ILE A 103 -3.12 6.97 0.81
CA ILE A 103 -2.56 5.76 1.40
C ILE A 103 -3.75 4.94 1.86
N ILE A 104 -3.83 3.69 1.43
CA ILE A 104 -4.92 2.78 1.79
C ILE A 104 -4.37 1.80 2.81
N SER A 105 -4.95 1.78 4.02
CA SER A 105 -4.44 0.98 5.13
C SER A 105 -5.55 0.45 6.02
N ALA A 106 -5.33 -0.71 6.61
CA ALA A 106 -6.18 -1.26 7.66
C ALA A 106 -5.61 -0.91 9.06
N ASP A 107 -4.41 -0.35 9.10
CA ASP A 107 -3.75 0.00 10.35
C ASP A 107 -4.33 1.29 10.94
N SER A 108 -4.85 1.19 12.18
CA SER A 108 -5.45 2.35 12.84
C SER A 108 -4.45 3.47 13.13
N HIS A 109 -3.17 3.14 13.37
CA HIS A 109 -2.15 4.15 13.62
C HIS A 109 -1.96 5.07 12.42
N LEU A 110 -1.85 4.49 11.22
CA LEU A 110 -1.77 5.28 9.99
C LEU A 110 -3.09 6.05 9.75
N ARG A 111 -4.22 5.36 9.85
CA ARG A 111 -5.52 5.99 9.57
C ARG A 111 -5.86 7.12 10.53
N ASN A 112 -5.34 7.10 11.74
CA ASN A 112 -5.58 8.17 12.70
C ASN A 112 -4.98 9.51 12.27
N LEU A 113 -3.99 9.50 11.39
CA LEU A 113 -3.45 10.74 10.82
C LEU A 113 -4.44 11.41 9.88
N ARG A 114 -5.31 10.64 9.23
CA ARG A 114 -6.35 11.07 8.28
C ARG A 114 -5.82 11.77 7.03
N LYS A 115 -4.92 12.72 7.18
CA LYS A 115 -4.34 13.48 6.07
C LYS A 115 -2.96 13.97 6.47
N TYR A 116 -2.01 13.88 5.56
CA TYR A 116 -0.67 14.41 5.80
C TYR A 116 -0.09 14.91 4.47
N GLU A 117 0.32 16.18 4.43
CA GLU A 117 0.94 16.79 3.25
C GLU A 117 0.12 16.59 1.96
N GLY A 118 -1.19 16.70 2.06
CA GLY A 118 -2.08 16.52 0.92
C GLY A 118 -2.45 15.07 0.61
N VAL A 119 -1.83 14.10 1.29
CA VAL A 119 -2.14 12.69 1.11
C VAL A 119 -3.24 12.29 2.08
N ARG A 120 -4.31 11.68 1.58
CA ARG A 120 -5.40 11.21 2.44
C ARG A 120 -5.14 9.75 2.82
N ILE A 121 -5.36 9.44 4.10
CA ILE A 121 -5.14 8.09 4.63
C ILE A 121 -6.48 7.47 4.96
N VAL A 122 -6.85 6.42 4.22
CA VAL A 122 -8.19 5.85 4.26
C VAL A 122 -8.15 4.32 4.37
N SER A 123 -9.27 3.74 4.79
CA SER A 123 -9.49 2.30 4.70
C SER A 123 -9.85 1.93 3.26
N SER A 124 -9.89 0.62 2.97
CA SER A 124 -10.36 0.15 1.67
C SER A 124 -11.78 0.64 1.39
N GLY A 125 -12.66 0.53 2.40
CA GLY A 125 -14.04 1.02 2.25
C GLY A 125 -14.11 2.51 2.03
N GLY A 126 -13.30 3.28 2.77
CA GLY A 126 -13.22 4.73 2.60
C GLY A 126 -12.76 5.12 1.21
N PHE A 127 -11.73 4.44 0.71
CA PHE A 127 -11.23 4.67 -0.65
C PHE A 127 -12.31 4.40 -1.69
N LEU A 128 -12.98 3.25 -1.61
CA LEU A 128 -13.99 2.86 -2.60
C LEU A 128 -15.19 3.79 -2.62
N LYS A 129 -15.55 4.36 -1.48
CA LYS A 129 -16.64 5.34 -1.40
C LYS A 129 -16.36 6.60 -2.20
N GLU A 130 -15.10 6.97 -2.33
CA GLU A 130 -14.71 8.21 -2.99
C GLU A 130 -14.44 8.05 -4.48
N GLN A 131 -14.61 6.83 -5.00
CA GLN A 131 -14.39 6.59 -6.43
C GLN A 131 -15.65 6.74 -7.28
#